data_9b9d7e467ee29370bb852ad3847f7a3e
#
_entry.id   9b9d7e467ee29370bb852ad3847f7a3e
#
_cell.length_a   1.000
_cell.length_b   1.000
_cell.length_c   1.000
_cell.angle_alpha   90.00
_cell.angle_beta   90.00
_cell.angle_gamma   90.00
#
_symmetry.space_group_name_H-M   'P 1'
#
loop_
_entity.id
_entity.type
_entity.pdbx_description
1 polymer ?
#
loop_
_entity_poly.entity_id
_entity_poly.type
_entity_poly.pdbx_seq_one_letter_code
_entity_poly.pdbx_strand_id
1 'polypeptide(L)'
;MPTLKDLLARLSKRSEVEAVYVVGQDGLLIDRSGADGSDAEAVAAMAPNLMNNARDLGVAASHEGLRTAVVEYSDGVAIVTDVSPEMLLVTFVKPGVPFGALLYELRHNREQIAKLI
;
A
#
# COMPACT_ATOMS: atom_id res chain seq x y z
N MET A 1 5.11 -4.23 -22.51
CA MET A 1 4.70 -3.15 -21.62
C MET A 1 4.52 -3.68 -20.19
N PRO A 2 4.94 -2.93 -19.17
CA PRO A 2 4.73 -3.39 -17.81
C PRO A 2 3.24 -3.49 -17.48
N THR A 3 2.90 -4.51 -16.71
CA THR A 3 1.54 -4.79 -16.26
C THR A 3 1.47 -4.67 -14.74
N LEU A 4 0.26 -4.73 -14.20
CA LEU A 4 0.07 -4.78 -12.75
C LEU A 4 0.81 -5.98 -12.13
N LYS A 5 0.76 -7.14 -12.79
CA LYS A 5 1.49 -8.33 -12.30
C LYS A 5 2.99 -8.11 -12.29
N ASP A 6 3.53 -7.42 -13.28
CA ASP A 6 4.95 -7.09 -13.32
C ASP A 6 5.34 -6.18 -12.16
N LEU A 7 4.50 -5.20 -11.84
CA LEU A 7 4.71 -4.31 -10.70
C LEU A 7 4.72 -5.09 -9.39
N LEU A 8 3.70 -5.93 -9.18
CA LEU A 8 3.60 -6.76 -7.97
C LEU A 8 4.80 -7.69 -7.82
N ALA A 9 5.21 -8.32 -8.91
CA ALA A 9 6.37 -9.21 -8.91
C ALA A 9 7.65 -8.44 -8.55
N ARG A 10 7.82 -7.25 -9.11
CA ARG A 10 9.01 -6.42 -8.84
C ARG A 10 9.05 -5.98 -7.38
N LEU A 11 7.92 -5.52 -6.84
CA LEU A 11 7.86 -5.10 -5.43
C LEU A 11 8.07 -6.28 -4.49
N SER A 12 7.48 -7.43 -4.80
CA SER A 12 7.61 -8.63 -3.95
C SER A 12 9.03 -9.19 -3.89
N LYS A 13 9.84 -8.91 -4.92
CA LYS A 13 11.23 -9.37 -4.96
C LYS A 13 12.17 -8.52 -4.11
N ARG A 14 11.72 -7.35 -3.66
CA ARG A 14 12.54 -6.53 -2.77
C ARG A 14 12.69 -7.26 -1.44
N SER A 15 13.92 -7.27 -0.91
CA SER A 15 14.24 -8.02 0.32
C SER A 15 13.45 -7.53 1.54
N GLU A 16 13.07 -6.26 1.57
CA GLU A 16 12.32 -5.68 2.68
C GLU A 16 10.82 -5.99 2.61
N VAL A 17 10.29 -6.39 1.45
CA VAL A 17 8.85 -6.57 1.25
C VAL A 17 8.43 -7.99 1.61
N GLU A 18 7.38 -8.07 2.43
CA GLU A 18 6.75 -9.34 2.82
C GLU A 18 5.57 -9.67 1.92
N ALA A 19 4.70 -8.69 1.66
CA ALA A 19 3.52 -8.88 0.84
C ALA A 19 3.06 -7.57 0.24
N VAL A 20 2.38 -7.64 -0.92
CA VAL A 20 1.79 -6.48 -1.60
C VAL A 20 0.36 -6.83 -1.97
N TYR A 21 -0.56 -5.89 -1.74
CA TYR A 21 -1.98 -6.02 -2.08
C TYR A 21 -2.42 -4.82 -2.90
N VAL A 22 -3.15 -5.08 -3.97
CA VAL A 22 -3.87 -4.04 -4.72
C VAL A 22 -5.32 -4.12 -4.32
N VAL A 23 -5.84 -3.03 -3.80
CA VAL A 23 -7.14 -2.97 -3.15
C VAL A 23 -7.98 -1.86 -3.78
N GLY A 24 -9.24 -2.15 -4.08
CA GLY A 24 -10.19 -1.12 -4.51
C GLY A 24 -10.56 -0.21 -3.35
N GLN A 25 -10.89 1.03 -3.65
CA GLN A 25 -11.42 1.96 -2.64
C GLN A 25 -12.76 1.48 -2.05
N ASP A 26 -13.40 0.51 -2.72
CA ASP A 26 -14.61 -0.16 -2.24
C ASP A 26 -14.33 -1.32 -1.28
N GLY A 27 -13.06 -1.59 -0.98
CA GLY A 27 -12.67 -2.65 -0.05
C GLY A 27 -12.54 -4.04 -0.67
N LEU A 28 -12.55 -4.14 -1.99
CA LEU A 28 -12.38 -5.43 -2.68
C LEU A 28 -10.92 -5.65 -3.06
N LEU A 29 -10.44 -6.88 -2.82
CA LEU A 29 -9.11 -7.28 -3.23
C LEU A 29 -9.07 -7.45 -4.75
N ILE A 30 -8.10 -6.80 -5.40
CA ILE A 30 -7.92 -6.88 -6.85
C ILE A 30 -6.83 -7.87 -7.21
N ASP A 31 -5.68 -7.77 -6.53
CA ASP A 31 -4.57 -8.69 -6.75
C ASP A 31 -3.63 -8.65 -5.54
N ARG A 32 -2.79 -9.65 -5.44
CA ARG A 32 -1.81 -9.74 -4.36
C ARG A 32 -0.58 -10.50 -4.79
N SER A 33 0.53 -10.28 -4.08
CA SER A 33 1.75 -11.04 -4.23
C SER A 33 2.49 -11.07 -2.90
N GLY A 34 3.20 -12.17 -2.63
CA GLY A 34 4.01 -12.29 -1.43
C GLY A 34 3.47 -13.31 -0.44
N ALA A 35 3.81 -13.12 0.83
CA ALA A 35 3.62 -14.11 1.88
C ALA A 35 2.18 -14.59 2.05
N ASP A 36 2.05 -15.88 2.31
CA ASP A 36 0.78 -16.53 2.64
C ASP A 36 0.50 -16.43 4.13
N GLY A 37 -0.71 -16.79 4.52
CA GLY A 37 -1.12 -16.84 5.92
C GLY A 37 -1.85 -15.61 6.41
N SER A 38 -1.92 -14.54 5.62
CA SER A 38 -2.75 -13.39 5.94
C SER A 38 -4.16 -13.58 5.37
N ASP A 39 -5.14 -12.96 6.01
CA ASP A 39 -6.49 -12.85 5.47
C ASP A 39 -6.53 -11.66 4.50
N ALA A 40 -6.27 -11.96 3.22
CA ALA A 40 -6.16 -10.91 2.21
C ALA A 40 -7.46 -10.14 2.01
N GLU A 41 -8.60 -10.80 2.14
CA GLU A 41 -9.89 -10.12 2.01
C GLU A 41 -10.14 -9.15 3.17
N ALA A 42 -9.72 -9.52 4.38
CA ALA A 42 -9.83 -8.64 5.53
C ALA A 42 -8.89 -7.44 5.40
N VAL A 43 -7.65 -7.67 4.92
CA VAL A 43 -6.71 -6.57 4.62
C VAL A 43 -7.34 -5.60 3.64
N ALA A 44 -7.94 -6.12 2.57
CA ALA A 44 -8.57 -5.29 1.54
C ALA A 44 -9.75 -4.49 2.10
N ALA A 45 -10.55 -5.10 2.96
CA ALA A 45 -11.71 -4.43 3.55
C ALA A 45 -11.30 -3.31 4.52
N MET A 46 -10.19 -3.48 5.22
CA MET A 46 -9.74 -2.54 6.25
C MET A 46 -8.91 -1.37 5.72
N ALA A 47 -8.23 -1.54 4.60
CA ALA A 47 -7.35 -0.50 4.07
C ALA A 47 -8.07 0.82 3.76
N PRO A 48 -9.23 0.83 3.08
CA PRO A 48 -9.96 2.08 2.86
C PRO A 48 -10.41 2.76 4.14
N ASN A 49 -10.80 1.99 5.16
CA ASN A 49 -11.21 2.55 6.45
C ASN A 49 -10.04 3.27 7.13
N LEU A 50 -8.85 2.67 7.10
CA LEU A 50 -7.64 3.30 7.61
C LEU A 50 -7.37 4.62 6.91
N MET A 51 -7.45 4.63 5.58
CA MET A 51 -7.18 5.83 4.79
C MET A 51 -8.23 6.91 5.02
N ASN A 52 -9.49 6.54 5.18
CA ASN A 52 -10.54 7.50 5.49
C ASN A 52 -10.30 8.16 6.85
N ASN A 53 -9.93 7.38 7.86
CA ASN A 53 -9.61 7.91 9.18
C ASN A 53 -8.36 8.80 9.14
N ALA A 54 -7.35 8.41 8.39
CA ALA A 54 -6.14 9.22 8.22
C ALA A 54 -6.46 10.55 7.52
N ARG A 55 -7.35 10.52 6.53
CA ARG A 55 -7.80 11.72 5.83
C ARG A 55 -8.53 12.65 6.77
N ASP A 56 -9.43 12.12 7.58
CA ASP A 56 -10.19 12.91 8.55
C ASP A 56 -9.28 13.53 9.60
N LEU A 57 -8.28 12.79 10.05
CA LEU A 57 -7.27 13.32 10.97
C LEU A 57 -6.53 14.51 10.35
N GLY A 58 -6.16 14.41 9.09
CA GLY A 58 -5.51 15.49 8.37
C GLY A 58 -6.39 16.72 8.28
N VAL A 59 -7.64 16.54 7.89
CA VAL A 59 -8.61 17.65 7.80
C VAL A 59 -8.77 18.36 9.14
N ALA A 60 -8.88 17.60 10.23
CA ALA A 60 -8.98 18.17 11.56
C ALA A 60 -7.77 19.04 11.93
N ALA A 61 -6.60 18.72 11.38
CA ALA A 61 -5.37 19.47 11.62
C ALA A 61 -5.06 20.50 10.51
N SER A 62 -6.04 20.78 9.64
CA SER A 62 -5.91 21.71 8.51
C SER A 62 -4.94 21.23 7.42
N HIS A 63 -4.86 19.94 7.24
CA HIS A 63 -4.11 19.32 6.14
C HIS A 63 -5.05 18.69 5.14
N GLU A 64 -4.61 18.59 3.89
CA GLU A 64 -5.37 17.93 2.83
C GLU A 64 -4.43 17.15 1.91
N GLY A 65 -5.02 16.31 1.06
CA GLY A 65 -4.22 15.57 0.08
C GLY A 65 -3.48 14.39 0.67
N LEU A 66 -4.17 13.54 1.43
CA LEU A 66 -3.58 12.32 1.95
C LEU A 66 -2.98 11.48 0.81
N ARG A 67 -1.73 11.07 0.97
CA ARG A 67 -1.02 10.25 -0.02
C ARG A 67 -0.63 8.88 0.50
N THR A 68 -0.09 8.84 1.71
CA THR A 68 0.50 7.61 2.25
C THR A 68 0.27 7.56 3.74
N ALA A 69 -0.11 6.38 4.23
CA ALA A 69 -0.15 6.09 5.66
C ALA A 69 0.90 5.02 5.95
N VAL A 70 1.67 5.22 7.02
CA VAL A 70 2.66 4.25 7.48
C VAL A 70 2.26 3.81 8.88
N VAL A 71 2.05 2.52 9.06
CA VAL A 71 1.63 1.95 10.34
C VAL A 71 2.72 1.00 10.82
N GLU A 72 3.29 1.31 11.98
CA GLU A 72 4.34 0.50 12.57
C GLU A 72 3.75 -0.48 13.57
N TYR A 73 4.11 -1.75 13.40
CA TYR A 73 3.81 -2.81 14.35
C TYR A 73 5.12 -3.29 14.99
N SER A 74 5.04 -4.00 16.09
CA SER A 74 6.24 -4.55 16.72
C SER A 74 6.96 -5.56 15.83
N ASP A 75 6.26 -6.16 14.88
CA ASP A 75 6.77 -7.20 13.99
C ASP A 75 6.69 -6.85 12.51
N GLY A 76 6.59 -5.58 12.17
CA GLY A 76 6.56 -5.15 10.77
C GLY A 76 5.95 -3.77 10.57
N VAL A 77 5.84 -3.38 9.31
CA VAL A 77 5.29 -2.07 8.93
C VAL A 77 4.33 -2.27 7.77
N ALA A 78 3.21 -1.55 7.79
CA ALA A 78 2.29 -1.47 6.66
C ALA A 78 2.39 -0.07 6.03
N ILE A 79 2.55 -0.02 4.71
CA ILE A 79 2.53 1.22 3.94
C ILE A 79 1.31 1.17 3.03
N VAL A 80 0.37 2.09 3.24
CA VAL A 80 -0.81 2.19 2.40
C VAL A 80 -0.69 3.45 1.55
N THR A 81 -0.67 3.25 0.24
CA THR A 81 -0.48 4.34 -0.72
C THR A 81 -1.78 4.57 -1.49
N ASP A 82 -2.25 5.82 -1.47
CA ASP A 82 -3.38 6.25 -2.30
C ASP A 82 -2.88 6.41 -3.73
N VAL A 83 -3.28 5.51 -4.61
CA VAL A 83 -2.76 5.45 -5.98
C VAL A 83 -3.66 6.21 -6.94
N SER A 84 -4.96 6.00 -6.85
CA SER A 84 -5.95 6.64 -7.70
C SER A 84 -7.29 6.74 -6.97
N PRO A 85 -8.29 7.43 -7.55
CA PRO A 85 -9.62 7.46 -6.93
C PRO A 85 -10.25 6.08 -6.73
N GLU A 86 -9.80 5.07 -7.48
CA GLU A 86 -10.35 3.71 -7.39
C GLU A 86 -9.48 2.73 -6.62
N MET A 87 -8.18 3.02 -6.43
CA MET A 87 -7.21 1.99 -6.00
C MET A 87 -6.29 2.45 -4.89
N LEU A 88 -5.99 1.50 -4.01
CA LEU A 88 -4.95 1.58 -2.98
C LEU A 88 -3.91 0.50 -3.20
N LEU A 89 -2.67 0.79 -2.82
CA LEU A 89 -1.60 -0.20 -2.77
C LEU A 89 -1.20 -0.38 -1.30
N VAL A 90 -1.24 -1.61 -0.82
CA VAL A 90 -0.84 -1.94 0.56
C VAL A 90 0.42 -2.79 0.51
N THR A 91 1.49 -2.31 1.12
CA THR A 91 2.77 -3.00 1.16
C THR A 91 3.15 -3.31 2.59
N PHE A 92 3.36 -4.59 2.91
CA PHE A 92 3.85 -5.00 4.22
C PHE A 92 5.36 -5.20 4.16
N VAL A 93 6.05 -4.64 5.13
CA VAL A 93 7.51 -4.64 5.25
C VAL A 93 7.90 -5.49 6.44
N LYS A 94 8.96 -6.28 6.27
CA LYS A 94 9.50 -7.16 7.32
C LYS A 94 10.02 -6.36 8.51
N PRO A 95 10.00 -6.95 9.72
CA PRO A 95 10.50 -6.25 10.91
C PRO A 95 12.00 -5.99 10.84
N GLY A 96 12.42 -4.87 11.40
CA GLY A 96 13.83 -4.53 11.55
C GLY A 96 14.56 -4.20 10.26
N VAL A 97 13.85 -4.00 9.16
CA VAL A 97 14.45 -3.73 7.85
C VAL A 97 14.16 -2.28 7.47
N PRO A 98 15.18 -1.51 7.03
CA PRO A 98 14.94 -0.15 6.54
C PRO A 98 14.03 -0.15 5.32
N PHE A 99 13.08 0.77 5.28
CA PHE A 99 12.13 0.85 4.16
C PHE A 99 12.06 2.25 3.52
N GLY A 100 13.01 3.12 3.84
CA GLY A 100 13.05 4.47 3.29
C GLY A 100 13.14 4.50 1.77
N ALA A 101 13.96 3.63 1.19
CA ALA A 101 14.10 3.55 -0.26
C ALA A 101 12.81 3.07 -0.93
N LEU A 102 12.12 2.10 -0.33
CA LEU A 102 10.83 1.63 -0.81
C LEU A 102 9.78 2.73 -0.75
N LEU A 103 9.72 3.44 0.37
CA LEU A 103 8.78 4.54 0.55
C LEU A 103 9.02 5.64 -0.49
N TYR A 104 10.28 5.97 -0.73
CA TYR A 104 10.66 6.93 -1.76
C TYR A 104 10.21 6.47 -3.14
N GLU A 105 10.44 5.20 -3.48
CA GLU A 105 10.03 4.63 -4.76
C GLU A 105 8.51 4.70 -4.95
N LEU A 106 7.75 4.34 -3.93
CA LEU A 106 6.29 4.37 -3.99
C LEU A 106 5.78 5.80 -4.20
N ARG A 107 6.36 6.77 -3.53
CA ARG A 107 5.98 8.18 -3.68
C ARG A 107 6.38 8.74 -5.04
N HIS A 108 7.62 8.45 -5.46
CA HIS A 108 8.18 8.99 -6.68
C HIS A 108 7.49 8.44 -7.94
N ASN A 109 7.10 7.15 -7.90
CA ASN A 109 6.50 6.47 -9.04
C ASN A 109 4.98 6.36 -8.95
N ARG A 110 4.34 7.14 -8.09
CA ARG A 110 2.90 7.04 -7.84
C ARG A 110 2.06 7.15 -9.12
N GLU A 111 2.36 8.12 -9.98
CA GLU A 111 1.62 8.29 -11.23
C GLU A 111 1.80 7.13 -12.18
N GLN A 112 3.02 6.60 -12.27
CA GLN A 112 3.31 5.45 -13.10
C GLN A 112 2.60 4.20 -12.60
N ILE A 113 2.55 4.01 -11.29
CA ILE A 113 1.82 2.91 -10.65
C ILE A 113 0.34 3.02 -10.98
N ALA A 114 -0.23 4.21 -10.90
CA ALA A 114 -1.64 4.46 -11.19
C ALA A 114 -2.01 4.04 -12.62
N LYS A 115 -1.10 4.22 -13.58
CA LYS A 115 -1.34 3.85 -14.97
C LYS A 115 -1.40 2.34 -15.21
N LEU A 116 -0.88 1.53 -14.29
CA LEU A 116 -0.84 0.07 -14.41
C LEU A 116 -2.10 -0.60 -13.85
N ILE A 117 -2.92 0.14 -13.16
CA ILE A 117 -4.07 -0.39 -12.44
C ILE A 117 -5.40 -0.09 -13.15
#